data_9d4b716ac802850326b5ba1d8c265a3d
#
_entry.id   9d4b716ac802850326b5ba1d8c265a3d
#
_cell.length_a   1.000
_cell.length_b   1.000
_cell.length_c   1.000
_cell.angle_alpha   90.00
_cell.angle_beta   90.00
_cell.angle_gamma   90.00
#
_symmetry.space_group_name_H-M   'P 1'
#
loop_
_entity.id
_entity.type
_entity.pdbx_description
1 polymer ?
#
loop_
_entity_poly.entity_id
_entity_poly.type
_entity_poly.pdbx_seq_one_letter_code
_entity_poly.pdbx_strand_id
1 'polypeptide(L)'
;MKDLVNDTRDIARELARKYSTMTHDELDVLESILVPMKFAKGQMILSEGEICKHFYYIEKGLIRQFYFKNGKQITEHLGEDRSIFMCIESLFREEPTKLQVEALEPTWVYALPKQKIA
;
A
#
# COMPACT_ATOMS: atom_id res chain seq x y z
N MET A 1 15.93 -12.16 10.47
CA MET A 1 14.53 -11.99 10.06
C MET A 1 14.08 -10.57 10.35
N LYS A 2 13.39 -9.98 9.41
CA LYS A 2 12.85 -8.64 9.62
C LYS A 2 11.52 -8.72 10.36
N ASP A 3 11.47 -8.08 11.49
CA ASP A 3 10.20 -7.83 12.16
C ASP A 3 9.80 -6.39 11.88
N LEU A 4 8.54 -6.08 12.02
CA LEU A 4 8.09 -4.70 11.95
C LEU A 4 8.57 -4.01 13.21
N VAL A 5 9.68 -3.27 13.09
CA VAL A 5 10.32 -2.63 14.24
C VAL A 5 9.54 -1.43 14.73
N ASN A 6 8.77 -0.82 13.84
CA ASN A 6 7.92 0.31 14.18
C ASN A 6 6.51 -0.18 14.46
N ASP A 7 5.89 0.32 15.51
CA ASP A 7 4.49 0.04 15.73
C ASP A 7 3.63 0.96 14.88
N THR A 8 2.32 0.77 14.91
CA THR A 8 1.38 1.53 14.10
C THR A 8 1.46 3.03 14.39
N ARG A 9 1.76 3.39 15.64
CA ARG A 9 1.89 4.80 16.03
C ARG A 9 3.08 5.45 15.36
N ASP A 10 4.22 4.77 15.29
CA ASP A 10 5.42 5.30 14.66
C ASP A 10 5.19 5.49 13.15
N ILE A 11 4.49 4.55 12.52
CA ILE A 11 4.15 4.68 11.11
C ILE A 11 3.20 5.84 10.87
N ALA A 12 2.21 6.03 11.75
CA ALA A 12 1.29 7.16 11.64
C ALA A 12 2.04 8.49 11.74
N ARG A 13 2.99 8.59 12.67
CA ARG A 13 3.81 9.80 12.82
C ARG A 13 4.66 10.06 11.58
N GLU A 14 5.25 9.01 11.02
CA GLU A 14 6.07 9.14 9.82
C GLU A 14 5.24 9.61 8.63
N LEU A 15 4.05 9.05 8.45
CA LEU A 15 3.15 9.47 7.39
C LEU A 15 2.70 10.92 7.56
N ALA A 16 2.37 11.31 8.80
CA ALA A 16 1.96 12.67 9.09
C ALA A 16 3.09 13.65 8.78
N ARG A 17 4.31 13.35 9.18
CA ARG A 17 5.46 14.19 8.92
C ARG A 17 5.73 14.35 7.43
N LYS A 18 5.54 13.29 6.67
CA LYS A 18 5.86 13.25 5.25
C LYS A 18 4.78 13.93 4.39
N TYR A 19 3.51 13.80 4.76
CA TYR A 19 2.40 14.19 3.89
C TYR A 19 1.51 15.31 4.41
N SER A 20 1.50 15.55 5.71
CA SER A 20 0.71 16.64 6.26
C SER A 20 1.10 16.92 7.71
N THR A 21 0.61 18.05 8.25
CA THR A 21 0.71 18.34 9.67
C THR A 21 -0.55 17.82 10.33
N MET A 22 -0.38 17.06 11.40
CA MET A 22 -1.52 16.43 12.09
C MET A 22 -1.50 16.73 13.58
N THR A 23 -2.69 16.86 14.15
CA THR A 23 -2.85 16.98 15.58
C THR A 23 -2.72 15.62 16.25
N HIS A 24 -2.65 15.59 17.58
CA HIS A 24 -2.64 14.33 18.34
C HIS A 24 -3.86 13.49 18.07
N ASP A 25 -5.05 14.12 18.01
CA ASP A 25 -6.30 13.39 17.76
C ASP A 25 -6.31 12.77 16.38
N GLU A 26 -5.81 13.50 15.38
CA GLU A 26 -5.71 12.99 14.02
C GLU A 26 -4.72 11.82 13.93
N LEU A 27 -3.62 11.88 14.66
CA LEU A 27 -2.66 10.77 14.73
C LEU A 27 -3.28 9.54 15.37
N ASP A 28 -4.10 9.72 16.40
CA ASP A 28 -4.80 8.62 17.06
C ASP A 28 -5.75 7.93 16.09
N VAL A 29 -6.47 8.72 15.28
CA VAL A 29 -7.36 8.16 14.27
C VAL A 29 -6.56 7.40 13.22
N LEU A 30 -5.48 7.99 12.71
CA LEU A 30 -4.64 7.33 11.71
C LEU A 30 -4.08 6.01 12.24
N GLU A 31 -3.56 6.00 13.47
CA GLU A 31 -3.06 4.78 14.08
C GLU A 31 -4.14 3.70 14.14
N SER A 32 -5.36 4.09 14.48
CA SER A 32 -6.45 3.14 14.66
C SER A 32 -6.93 2.49 13.37
N ILE A 33 -6.69 3.12 12.22
CA ILE A 33 -7.18 2.60 10.93
C ILE A 33 -6.10 1.94 10.08
N LEU A 34 -4.82 2.05 10.47
CA LEU A 34 -3.73 1.37 9.76
C LEU A 34 -3.76 -0.13 10.05
N VAL A 35 -3.68 -0.93 9.00
CA VAL A 35 -3.69 -2.40 9.12
C VAL A 35 -2.36 -2.95 8.63
N PRO A 36 -1.55 -3.56 9.53
CA PRO A 36 -0.31 -4.17 9.10
C PRO A 36 -0.57 -5.45 8.32
N MET A 37 0.16 -5.63 7.22
CA MET A 37 0.07 -6.82 6.38
C MET A 37 1.46 -7.24 5.94
N LYS A 38 1.63 -8.54 5.72
CA LYS A 38 2.88 -9.09 5.22
C LYS A 38 2.61 -9.94 4.00
N PHE A 39 3.44 -9.77 2.97
CA PHE A 39 3.33 -10.54 1.73
C PHE A 39 4.64 -11.27 1.47
N ALA A 40 4.54 -12.54 1.07
CA ALA A 40 5.70 -13.32 0.68
C ALA A 40 6.14 -12.92 -0.73
N LYS A 41 7.41 -13.21 -1.04
CA LYS A 41 7.92 -13.01 -2.40
C LYS A 41 7.04 -13.74 -3.39
N GLY A 42 6.63 -13.03 -4.45
CA GLY A 42 5.77 -13.59 -5.49
C GLY A 42 4.28 -13.53 -5.19
N GLN A 43 3.90 -13.13 -3.97
CA GLN A 43 2.50 -13.05 -3.62
C GLN A 43 1.85 -11.82 -4.26
N MET A 44 0.62 -12.00 -4.75
CA MET A 44 -0.14 -10.88 -5.31
C MET A 44 -0.81 -10.10 -4.19
N ILE A 45 -0.58 -8.80 -4.18
CA ILE A 45 -1.23 -7.89 -3.24
C ILE A 45 -2.58 -7.47 -3.80
N LEU A 46 -2.64 -7.27 -5.11
CA LEU A 46 -3.87 -6.93 -5.82
C LEU A 46 -3.81 -7.59 -7.19
N SER A 47 -4.89 -8.27 -7.58
CA SER A 47 -4.98 -8.95 -8.86
C SER A 47 -5.94 -8.23 -9.78
N GLU A 48 -5.71 -8.37 -11.10
CA GLU A 48 -6.60 -7.82 -12.11
C GLU A 48 -8.03 -8.25 -11.86
N GLY A 49 -8.97 -7.32 -11.96
CA GLY A 49 -10.37 -7.60 -11.73
C GLY A 49 -10.84 -7.28 -10.30
N GLU A 50 -9.92 -7.17 -9.37
CA GLU A 50 -10.27 -6.76 -8.01
C GLU A 50 -10.44 -5.25 -7.94
N ILE A 51 -11.15 -4.78 -6.92
CA ILE A 51 -11.30 -3.35 -6.68
C ILE A 51 -10.29 -2.96 -5.60
N CYS A 52 -9.45 -1.97 -5.91
CA CYS A 52 -8.49 -1.43 -4.95
C CYS A 52 -9.24 -0.61 -3.90
N LYS A 53 -9.06 -0.95 -2.63
CA LYS A 53 -9.77 -0.30 -1.52
C LYS A 53 -8.86 0.36 -0.52
N HIS A 54 -7.55 0.33 -0.77
CA HIS A 54 -6.56 0.78 0.20
C HIS A 54 -5.47 1.61 -0.46
N PHE A 55 -4.95 2.54 0.33
CA PHE A 55 -3.60 3.05 0.13
C PHE A 55 -2.67 2.12 0.91
N TYR A 56 -1.46 1.92 0.42
CA TYR A 56 -0.49 1.04 1.06
C TYR A 56 0.81 1.80 1.31
N TYR A 57 1.30 1.73 2.54
CA TYR A 57 2.61 2.26 2.88
C TYR A 57 3.57 1.07 3.04
N ILE A 58 4.67 1.07 2.28
CA ILE A 58 5.66 0.00 2.36
C ILE A 58 6.64 0.34 3.47
N GLU A 59 6.58 -0.43 4.57
CA GLU A 59 7.57 -0.32 5.64
C GLU A 59 8.90 -0.87 5.15
N LYS A 60 8.88 -2.04 4.54
CA LYS A 60 10.06 -2.67 3.96
C LYS A 60 9.65 -3.64 2.87
N GLY A 61 10.37 -3.63 1.75
CA GLY A 61 10.16 -4.57 0.67
C GLY A 61 10.22 -3.91 -0.69
N LEU A 62 9.72 -4.66 -1.66
CA LEU A 62 9.70 -4.20 -3.05
C LEU A 62 8.46 -4.77 -3.72
N ILE A 63 7.71 -3.91 -4.38
CA ILE A 63 6.54 -4.31 -5.16
C ILE A 63 6.65 -3.80 -6.58
N ARG A 64 5.90 -4.43 -7.49
CA ARG A 64 5.73 -3.88 -8.82
C ARG A 64 4.25 -3.81 -9.16
N GLN A 65 3.88 -2.73 -9.83
CA GLN A 65 2.59 -2.60 -10.48
C GLN A 65 2.79 -2.86 -11.96
N PHE A 66 1.98 -3.74 -12.51
CA PHE A 66 2.11 -4.11 -13.91
C PHE A 66 0.75 -4.46 -14.51
N TYR A 67 0.70 -4.52 -15.84
CA TYR A 67 -0.48 -4.94 -16.56
C TYR A 67 -0.06 -5.79 -17.76
N PHE A 68 -1.01 -6.48 -18.34
CA PHE A 68 -0.77 -7.28 -19.54
C PHE A 68 -1.20 -6.50 -20.78
N LYS A 69 -0.33 -6.50 -21.79
CA LYS A 69 -0.63 -5.92 -23.09
C LYS A 69 -0.09 -6.85 -24.16
N ASN A 70 -0.98 -7.36 -25.03
CA ASN A 70 -0.61 -8.29 -26.09
C ASN A 70 0.17 -9.48 -25.55
N GLY A 71 -0.26 -10.02 -24.41
CA GLY A 71 0.36 -11.18 -23.78
C GLY A 71 1.65 -10.92 -23.04
N LYS A 72 2.08 -9.67 -22.96
CA LYS A 72 3.32 -9.30 -22.26
C LYS A 72 3.01 -8.52 -20.98
N GLN A 73 3.83 -8.74 -19.97
CA GLN A 73 3.76 -7.99 -18.73
C GLN A 73 4.49 -6.66 -18.90
N ILE A 74 3.79 -5.58 -18.62
CA ILE A 74 4.37 -4.23 -18.69
C ILE A 74 4.41 -3.66 -17.28
N THR A 75 5.60 -3.46 -16.74
CA THR A 75 5.77 -2.85 -15.43
C THR A 75 5.59 -1.35 -15.55
N GLU A 76 4.64 -0.82 -14.78
CA GLU A 76 4.33 0.59 -14.77
C GLU A 76 5.01 1.33 -13.63
N HIS A 77 5.17 0.65 -12.48
CA HIS A 77 5.71 1.30 -11.28
C HIS A 77 6.37 0.28 -10.37
N LEU A 78 7.45 0.68 -9.74
CA LEU A 78 8.11 -0.08 -8.67
C LEU A 78 8.00 0.72 -7.39
N GLY A 79 7.56 0.07 -6.31
CA GLY A 79 7.49 0.67 -5.01
C GLY A 79 8.50 0.03 -4.07
N GLU A 80 9.20 0.84 -3.29
CA GLU A 80 10.25 0.37 -2.39
C GLU A 80 10.00 0.87 -0.97
N ASP A 81 10.95 0.58 -0.08
CA ASP A 81 10.85 1.01 1.32
C ASP A 81 10.41 2.45 1.46
N ARG A 82 9.46 2.68 2.35
CA ARG A 82 8.93 4.00 2.72
C ARG A 82 8.20 4.74 1.61
N SER A 83 7.72 4.03 0.61
CA SER A 83 6.88 4.64 -0.43
C SER A 83 5.43 4.25 -0.25
N ILE A 84 4.54 5.03 -0.85
CA ILE A 84 3.11 4.75 -0.86
C ILE A 84 2.74 4.28 -2.27
N PHE A 85 1.87 3.29 -2.35
CA PHE A 85 1.32 2.88 -3.63
C PHE A 85 -0.18 2.65 -3.55
N MET A 86 -0.82 2.73 -4.68
CA MET A 86 -2.24 2.45 -4.84
C MET A 86 -2.54 2.33 -6.34
N CYS A 87 -3.65 1.68 -6.66
CA CYS A 87 -4.17 1.67 -8.02
C CYS A 87 -5.22 2.77 -8.11
N ILE A 88 -4.78 3.96 -8.53
CA ILE A 88 -5.56 5.20 -8.44
C ILE A 88 -6.94 5.10 -9.07
N GLU A 89 -7.02 4.64 -10.32
CA GLU A 89 -8.31 4.59 -11.00
C GLU A 89 -9.29 3.68 -10.29
N SER A 90 -8.84 2.47 -9.93
CA SER A 90 -9.68 1.53 -9.23
C SER A 90 -10.12 2.07 -7.87
N LEU A 91 -9.18 2.70 -7.15
CA LEU A 91 -9.44 3.20 -5.80
C LEU A 91 -10.50 4.30 -5.80
N PHE A 92 -10.39 5.26 -6.71
CA PHE A 92 -11.28 6.43 -6.70
C PHE A 92 -12.55 6.24 -7.52
N ARG A 93 -12.52 5.40 -8.55
CA ARG A 93 -13.70 5.10 -9.35
C ARG A 93 -14.47 3.90 -8.83
N GLU A 94 -13.89 3.15 -7.91
CA GLU A 94 -14.47 1.92 -7.38
C GLU A 94 -14.78 0.91 -8.48
N GLU A 95 -13.84 0.80 -9.43
CA GLU A 95 -13.94 -0.11 -10.57
C GLU A 95 -12.86 -1.17 -10.49
N PRO A 96 -13.08 -2.35 -11.12
CA PRO A 96 -12.04 -3.38 -11.17
C PRO A 96 -10.77 -2.87 -11.79
N THR A 97 -9.63 -3.19 -11.17
CA THR A 97 -8.34 -2.73 -11.65
C THR A 97 -7.85 -3.54 -12.85
N LYS A 98 -7.15 -2.87 -13.76
CA LYS A 98 -6.40 -3.53 -14.84
C LYS A 98 -4.95 -3.75 -14.43
N LEU A 99 -4.53 -3.11 -13.34
CA LEU A 99 -3.18 -3.27 -12.80
C LEU A 99 -3.15 -4.41 -11.80
N GLN A 100 -2.02 -5.08 -11.75
CA GLN A 100 -1.72 -6.06 -10.74
C GLN A 100 -0.57 -5.56 -9.90
N VAL A 101 -0.53 -5.96 -8.62
CA VAL A 101 0.54 -5.59 -7.71
C VAL A 101 1.11 -6.85 -7.11
N GLU A 102 2.40 -7.06 -7.30
CA GLU A 102 3.11 -8.25 -6.86
C GLU A 102 4.26 -7.87 -5.94
N ALA A 103 4.43 -8.64 -4.87
CA ALA A 103 5.61 -8.50 -4.01
C ALA A 103 6.79 -9.19 -4.67
N LEU A 104 7.86 -8.45 -4.93
CA LEU A 104 9.08 -8.99 -5.56
C LEU A 104 10.04 -9.59 -4.55
N GLU A 105 9.83 -9.27 -3.28
CA GLU A 105 10.57 -9.86 -2.15
C GLU A 105 9.64 -9.82 -0.94
N PRO A 106 10.00 -10.42 0.20
CA PRO A 106 9.14 -10.32 1.39
C PRO A 106 8.86 -8.85 1.70
N THR A 107 7.60 -8.51 1.84
CA THR A 107 7.18 -7.10 1.93
C THR A 107 6.24 -6.91 3.10
N TRP A 108 6.52 -5.91 3.91
CA TRP A 108 5.70 -5.50 5.06
C TRP A 108 5.08 -4.15 4.73
N VAL A 109 3.75 -4.09 4.80
CA VAL A 109 3.02 -2.86 4.47
C VAL A 109 2.03 -2.51 5.58
N TYR A 110 1.63 -1.25 5.59
CA TYR A 110 0.49 -0.81 6.37
C TYR A 110 -0.58 -0.35 5.38
N ALA A 111 -1.74 -1.00 5.45
CA ALA A 111 -2.86 -0.68 4.57
C ALA A 111 -3.74 0.36 5.24
N LEU A 112 -4.17 1.34 4.46
CA LEU A 112 -5.03 2.42 4.92
C LEU A 112 -6.32 2.38 4.10
N PRO A 113 -7.43 1.89 4.69
CA PRO A 113 -8.68 1.80 3.94
C PRO A 113 -9.19 3.18 3.51
N LYS A 114 -9.51 3.33 2.24
CA LYS A 114 -9.99 4.59 1.69
C LYS A 114 -11.22 5.12 2.43
N GLN A 115 -12.17 4.25 2.73
CA GLN A 115 -13.42 4.67 3.38
C GLN A 115 -13.23 5.15 4.81
N LYS A 116 -12.06 4.96 5.40
CA LYS A 116 -11.76 5.43 6.75
C LYS A 116 -11.11 6.81 6.76
N ILE A 117 -10.78 7.34 5.58
CA ILE A 117 -10.05 8.61 5.46
C ILE A 117 -11.01 9.79 5.24
N ALA A 118 -12.22 9.54 4.91
CA ALA A 118 -13.20 10.57 4.53
C ALA A 118 -13.30 11.72 5.52
#